data_a586f7a256e2ad3db0309f447fb30963
#
_entry.id   a586f7a256e2ad3db0309f447fb30963
#
_cell.length_a   1.000
_cell.length_b   1.000
_cell.length_c   1.000
_cell.angle_alpha   90.00
_cell.angle_beta   90.00
_cell.angle_gamma   90.00
#
_symmetry.space_group_name_H-M   'P 1'
#
loop_
_entity.id
_entity.type
_entity.pdbx_description
1 polymer ?
#
loop_
_entity_poly.entity_id
_entity_poly.type
_entity_poly.pdbx_seq_one_letter_code
_entity_poly.pdbx_strand_id
1 'polypeptide(L)'
;MNLKGLIHRELGEGLTEEELASAVGVSVRTIANILIDELPQDPAIWETFARYFRIHADFLRSGGPPHSEGLFDLTESAHPSPLGPMRKVPLLRWDQIDQMVTSGEPPRLIHAEALLETDVPGKRTFAVQVRDDSMQPLFSEGEIIFVNPDLPSEPGQYVVVESEDGRPEGALLRQLKDIGGQAFLHPLNRRYEDLPVTKDQGFWGRVVRMRKNL
;
A
#
# COMPACT_ATOMS: atom_id res chain seq x y z
N MET A 1 -5.93 -14.56 1.92
CA MET A 1 -5.04 -15.26 2.91
C MET A 1 -5.67 -15.06 4.28
N ASN A 2 -5.94 -16.11 5.04
CA ASN A 2 -6.56 -16.01 6.38
C ASN A 2 -5.50 -16.01 7.48
N LEU A 3 -5.89 -15.71 8.72
CA LEU A 3 -4.99 -15.65 9.89
C LEU A 3 -4.20 -16.95 10.07
N LYS A 4 -4.85 -18.13 9.91
CA LYS A 4 -4.19 -19.44 9.97
C LYS A 4 -3.07 -19.57 8.93
N GLY A 5 -3.30 -19.12 7.69
CA GLY A 5 -2.29 -19.17 6.64
C GLY A 5 -1.08 -18.26 6.91
N LEU A 6 -1.29 -17.11 7.56
CA LEU A 6 -0.21 -16.23 8.00
C LEU A 6 0.62 -16.90 9.10
N ILE A 7 -0.02 -17.51 10.09
CA ILE A 7 0.66 -18.25 11.16
C ILE A 7 1.48 -19.42 10.60
N HIS A 8 0.89 -20.21 9.69
CA HIS A 8 1.63 -21.31 9.05
C HIS A 8 2.87 -20.84 8.29
N ARG A 9 2.83 -19.66 7.67
CA ARG A 9 3.99 -19.10 6.98
C ARG A 9 5.11 -18.77 7.96
N GLU A 10 4.81 -18.07 9.06
CA GLU A 10 5.82 -17.73 10.08
C GLU A 10 6.48 -18.98 10.69
N LEU A 11 5.67 -20.01 11.00
CA LEU A 11 6.17 -21.28 11.50
C LEU A 11 7.01 -22.02 10.44
N GLY A 12 6.64 -21.91 9.16
CA GLY A 12 7.41 -22.47 8.03
C GLY A 12 8.74 -21.75 7.78
N GLU A 13 8.87 -20.49 8.19
CA GLU A 13 10.09 -19.69 8.13
C GLU A 13 11.02 -19.92 9.33
N GLY A 14 10.64 -20.82 10.27
CA GLY A 14 11.48 -21.32 11.34
C GLY A 14 11.17 -20.77 12.74
N LEU A 15 10.11 -19.96 12.91
CA LEU A 15 9.63 -19.59 14.23
C LEU A 15 8.92 -20.76 14.91
N THR A 16 9.07 -20.87 16.23
CA THR A 16 8.24 -21.76 17.04
C THR A 16 6.92 -21.09 17.43
N GLU A 17 5.91 -21.90 17.82
CA GLU A 17 4.63 -21.36 18.31
C GLU A 17 4.83 -20.47 19.55
N GLU A 18 5.80 -20.77 20.40
CA GLU A 18 6.14 -20.01 21.61
C GLU A 18 6.74 -18.64 21.25
N GLU A 19 7.68 -18.62 20.32
CA GLU A 19 8.30 -17.38 19.83
C GLU A 19 7.28 -16.47 19.13
N LEU A 20 6.43 -17.06 18.28
CA LEU A 20 5.37 -16.31 17.61
C LEU A 20 4.35 -15.77 18.62
N ALA A 21 3.92 -16.58 19.60
CA ALA A 21 2.99 -16.15 20.64
C ALA A 21 3.54 -14.97 21.46
N SER A 22 4.83 -15.05 21.80
CA SER A 22 5.54 -13.97 22.50
C SER A 22 5.65 -12.70 21.65
N ALA A 23 5.98 -12.83 20.37
CA ALA A 23 6.13 -11.71 19.44
C ALA A 23 4.80 -10.99 19.16
N VAL A 24 3.71 -11.76 19.03
CA VAL A 24 2.36 -11.24 18.83
C VAL A 24 1.78 -10.66 20.13
N GLY A 25 2.16 -11.19 21.30
CA GLY A 25 1.60 -10.83 22.61
C GLY A 25 0.32 -11.59 22.95
N VAL A 26 0.22 -12.85 22.54
CA VAL A 26 -0.90 -13.77 22.84
C VAL A 26 -0.40 -15.03 23.52
N SER A 27 -1.32 -15.88 24.03
CA SER A 27 -0.92 -17.17 24.59
C SER A 27 -0.59 -18.19 23.47
N VAL A 28 0.33 -19.14 23.74
CA VAL A 28 0.62 -20.26 22.84
C VAL A 28 -0.66 -21.04 22.51
N ARG A 29 -1.54 -21.21 23.50
CA ARG A 29 -2.85 -21.85 23.30
C ARG A 29 -3.71 -21.10 22.26
N THR A 30 -3.62 -19.76 22.18
CA THR A 30 -4.31 -18.98 21.15
C THR A 30 -3.80 -19.32 19.76
N ILE A 31 -2.48 -19.47 19.59
CA ILE A 31 -1.87 -19.89 18.32
C ILE A 31 -2.37 -21.29 17.95
N ALA A 32 -2.26 -22.26 18.88
CA ALA A 32 -2.69 -23.64 18.67
C ALA A 32 -4.19 -23.73 18.27
N ASN A 33 -5.06 -22.98 18.96
CA ASN A 33 -6.48 -22.95 18.63
C ASN A 33 -6.75 -22.43 17.20
N ILE A 34 -6.06 -21.39 16.77
CA ILE A 34 -6.20 -20.85 15.40
C ILE A 34 -5.74 -21.88 14.35
N LEU A 35 -4.70 -22.65 14.64
CA LEU A 35 -4.19 -23.69 13.76
C LEU A 35 -5.20 -24.84 13.55
N ILE A 36 -6.09 -25.09 14.51
CA ILE A 36 -7.19 -26.06 14.40
C ILE A 36 -8.54 -25.41 13.99
N ASP A 37 -8.50 -24.22 13.42
CA ASP A 37 -9.65 -23.43 12.95
C ASP A 37 -10.59 -22.89 14.05
N GLU A 38 -10.13 -22.85 15.31
CA GLU A 38 -10.84 -22.16 16.40
C GLU A 38 -10.43 -20.69 16.45
N LEU A 39 -11.22 -19.83 15.80
CA LEU A 39 -10.94 -18.40 15.69
C LEU A 39 -11.21 -17.67 17.02
N PRO A 40 -10.38 -16.67 17.37
CA PRO A 40 -10.56 -15.88 18.59
C PRO A 40 -11.91 -15.16 18.61
N GLN A 41 -12.61 -15.23 19.76
CA GLN A 41 -13.85 -14.50 19.98
C GLN A 41 -13.61 -13.07 20.46
N ASP A 42 -12.46 -12.82 21.09
CA ASP A 42 -12.08 -11.51 21.63
C ASP A 42 -11.54 -10.61 20.50
N PRO A 43 -12.19 -9.46 20.25
CA PRO A 43 -11.70 -8.48 19.26
C PRO A 43 -10.26 -8.01 19.52
N ALA A 44 -9.83 -7.92 20.78
CA ALA A 44 -8.50 -7.45 21.13
C ALA A 44 -7.39 -8.39 20.61
N ILE A 45 -7.67 -9.69 20.48
CA ILE A 45 -6.72 -10.67 19.95
C ILE A 45 -6.49 -10.42 18.44
N TRP A 46 -7.56 -10.09 17.71
CA TRP A 46 -7.44 -9.74 16.27
C TRP A 46 -6.59 -8.49 16.07
N GLU A 47 -6.71 -7.50 16.95
CA GLU A 47 -5.89 -6.29 16.90
C GLU A 47 -4.39 -6.57 17.15
N THR A 48 -4.06 -7.52 18.05
CA THR A 48 -2.66 -7.91 18.28
C THR A 48 -2.06 -8.60 17.06
N PHE A 49 -2.77 -9.51 16.40
CA PHE A 49 -2.36 -10.12 15.14
C PHE A 49 -2.28 -9.11 14.00
N ALA A 50 -3.27 -8.21 13.90
CA ALA A 50 -3.29 -7.15 12.91
C ALA A 50 -2.05 -6.26 13.00
N ARG A 51 -1.64 -5.92 14.21
CA ARG A 51 -0.43 -5.15 14.49
C ARG A 51 0.83 -5.90 14.10
N TYR A 52 0.96 -7.17 14.46
CA TYR A 52 2.11 -8.00 14.16
C TYR A 52 2.29 -8.18 12.64
N PHE A 53 1.23 -8.59 11.96
CA PHE A 53 1.25 -8.80 10.51
C PHE A 53 1.13 -7.51 9.69
N ARG A 54 0.92 -6.36 10.35
CA ARG A 54 0.67 -5.05 9.71
C ARG A 54 -0.50 -5.08 8.73
N ILE A 55 -1.57 -5.75 9.11
CA ILE A 55 -2.79 -5.97 8.33
C ILE A 55 -3.98 -5.50 9.17
N HIS A 56 -5.03 -4.98 8.56
CA HIS A 56 -6.23 -4.57 9.28
C HIS A 56 -6.96 -5.77 9.94
N ALA A 57 -7.48 -5.60 11.17
CA ALA A 57 -8.11 -6.69 11.94
C ALA A 57 -9.33 -7.29 11.23
N ASP A 58 -10.14 -6.47 10.56
CA ASP A 58 -11.31 -6.94 9.80
C ASP A 58 -10.92 -7.81 8.61
N PHE A 59 -9.77 -7.55 8.00
CA PHE A 59 -9.22 -8.39 6.95
C PHE A 59 -8.84 -9.78 7.47
N LEU A 60 -8.20 -9.85 8.63
CA LEU A 60 -7.87 -11.14 9.26
C LEU A 60 -9.13 -11.94 9.62
N ARG A 61 -10.21 -11.25 9.99
CA ARG A 61 -11.49 -11.84 10.40
C ARG A 61 -12.30 -12.35 9.22
N SER A 62 -12.34 -11.62 8.10
CA SER A 62 -13.15 -11.95 6.93
C SER A 62 -12.54 -13.05 6.05
N GLY A 63 -11.22 -13.31 6.19
CA GLY A 63 -10.51 -14.32 5.41
C GLY A 63 -10.44 -14.03 3.90
N GLY A 64 -10.85 -12.83 3.50
CA GLY A 64 -10.81 -12.38 2.10
C GLY A 64 -9.39 -12.08 1.61
N PRO A 65 -9.18 -11.96 0.28
CA PRO A 65 -7.97 -11.34 -0.23
C PRO A 65 -7.86 -9.91 0.31
N PRO A 66 -6.66 -9.33 0.42
CA PRO A 66 -6.53 -7.92 0.79
C PRO A 66 -7.32 -7.10 -0.23
N HIS A 67 -8.60 -6.89 0.08
CA HIS A 67 -9.31 -5.82 -0.56
C HIS A 67 -8.61 -4.56 -0.09
N SER A 68 -8.21 -3.77 -1.02
CA SER A 68 -7.59 -2.47 -0.85
C SER A 68 -8.32 -1.51 0.12
N GLU A 69 -9.48 -1.89 0.60
CA GLU A 69 -10.27 -1.15 1.59
C GLU A 69 -9.59 -1.01 2.96
N GLY A 70 -8.74 -1.95 3.36
CA GLY A 70 -8.04 -1.86 4.64
C GLY A 70 -6.84 -0.92 4.68
N LEU A 71 -6.36 -0.45 3.53
CA LEU A 71 -5.20 0.45 3.46
C LEU A 71 -5.58 1.94 3.55
N PHE A 72 -6.87 2.29 3.47
CA PHE A 72 -7.29 3.65 3.14
C PHE A 72 -8.31 4.28 4.08
N ASP A 73 -8.78 3.59 5.12
CA ASP A 73 -9.69 4.21 6.07
C ASP A 73 -8.91 4.98 7.15
N LEU A 74 -8.63 6.24 6.83
CA LEU A 74 -7.93 7.18 7.71
C LEU A 74 -8.82 8.36 8.10
N THR A 75 -10.13 8.21 8.09
CA THR A 75 -11.04 9.29 8.47
C THR A 75 -11.67 9.11 9.84
N GLU A 76 -11.16 8.41 10.77
CA GLU A 76 -11.56 8.57 12.18
C GLU A 76 -10.86 7.55 13.07
N SER A 77 -9.78 7.99 13.69
CA SER A 77 -9.48 7.70 15.10
C SER A 77 -8.15 8.34 15.46
N ALA A 78 -8.21 9.26 16.38
CA ALA A 78 -7.05 9.87 17.02
C ALA A 78 -6.31 8.84 17.90
N HIS A 79 -5.65 7.88 17.26
CA HIS A 79 -4.62 7.09 17.91
C HIS A 79 -3.27 7.58 17.40
N PRO A 80 -2.27 7.78 18.26
CA PRO A 80 -0.95 8.15 17.84
C PRO A 80 -0.43 7.03 16.94
N SER A 81 -0.45 7.27 15.62
CA SER A 81 0.12 6.37 14.64
C SER A 81 1.61 6.18 14.96
N PRO A 82 2.18 4.97 14.89
CA PRO A 82 3.62 4.76 14.98
C PRO A 82 4.36 5.29 13.75
N LEU A 83 3.68 6.02 12.88
CA LEU A 83 4.23 6.76 11.77
C LEU A 83 4.92 8.01 12.35
N GLY A 84 6.07 8.35 11.81
CA GLY A 84 6.94 9.40 12.30
C GLY A 84 6.30 10.78 12.45
N PRO A 85 7.07 11.80 12.85
CA PRO A 85 6.53 13.14 13.06
C PRO A 85 5.87 13.68 11.78
N MET A 86 4.79 14.44 11.95
CA MET A 86 4.12 15.14 10.85
C MET A 86 5.12 15.96 10.06
N ARG A 87 5.09 15.82 8.76
CA ARG A 87 5.99 16.51 7.85
C ARG A 87 5.22 17.03 6.63
N LYS A 88 5.81 17.98 5.93
CA LYS A 88 5.27 18.51 4.69
C LYS A 88 5.86 17.76 3.50
N VAL A 89 4.99 17.31 2.61
CA VAL A 89 5.37 16.72 1.32
C VAL A 89 4.77 17.56 0.19
N PRO A 90 5.47 17.68 -0.94
CA PRO A 90 4.95 18.46 -2.07
C PRO A 90 3.82 17.72 -2.77
N LEU A 91 2.77 18.46 -3.13
CA LEU A 91 1.81 18.07 -4.14
C LEU A 91 2.38 18.46 -5.50
N LEU A 92 2.68 17.47 -6.33
CA LEU A 92 3.29 17.64 -7.64
C LEU A 92 2.25 17.42 -8.74
N ARG A 93 2.47 18.06 -9.89
CA ARG A 93 1.80 17.68 -11.13
C ARG A 93 2.48 16.46 -11.74
N TRP A 94 1.77 15.74 -12.55
CA TRP A 94 2.26 14.52 -13.20
C TRP A 94 3.50 14.78 -14.10
N ASP A 95 3.56 15.93 -14.78
CA ASP A 95 4.70 16.35 -15.59
C ASP A 95 5.98 16.68 -14.81
N GLN A 96 5.87 16.89 -13.50
CA GLN A 96 6.99 17.22 -12.62
C GLN A 96 7.67 15.98 -12.02
N ILE A 97 6.96 14.84 -12.01
CA ILE A 97 7.45 13.62 -11.34
C ILE A 97 8.63 13.01 -12.10
N ASP A 98 8.58 13.00 -13.43
CA ASP A 98 9.63 12.44 -14.27
C ASP A 98 11.00 13.05 -13.97
N GLN A 99 11.10 14.36 -13.89
CA GLN A 99 12.33 15.06 -13.55
C GLN A 99 12.88 14.68 -12.17
N MET A 100 11.99 14.50 -11.19
CA MET A 100 12.37 14.14 -9.83
C MET A 100 12.89 12.70 -9.77
N VAL A 101 12.21 11.76 -10.40
CA VAL A 101 12.58 10.34 -10.37
C VAL A 101 13.89 10.11 -11.12
N THR A 102 14.05 10.72 -12.29
CA THR A 102 15.26 10.60 -13.11
C THR A 102 16.48 11.19 -12.44
N SER A 103 16.35 12.32 -11.73
CA SER A 103 17.46 12.94 -11.01
C SER A 103 17.84 12.22 -9.72
N GLY A 104 16.94 11.41 -9.15
CA GLY A 104 17.12 10.78 -7.83
C GLY A 104 17.13 11.78 -6.66
N GLU A 105 16.92 13.07 -6.94
CA GLU A 105 16.87 14.12 -5.92
C GLU A 105 15.50 14.12 -5.20
N PRO A 106 15.46 14.60 -3.94
CA PRO A 106 14.17 14.84 -3.29
C PRO A 106 13.38 15.90 -4.05
N PRO A 107 12.04 15.82 -4.03
CA PRO A 107 11.19 16.77 -4.75
C PRO A 107 11.45 18.18 -4.25
N ARG A 108 11.66 19.10 -5.17
CA ARG A 108 11.90 20.51 -4.84
C ARG A 108 10.60 21.16 -4.42
N LEU A 109 10.53 21.57 -3.17
CA LEU A 109 9.35 22.22 -2.59
C LEU A 109 8.92 23.51 -3.31
N ILE A 110 9.85 24.15 -4.01
CA ILE A 110 9.64 25.42 -4.75
C ILE A 110 8.73 25.24 -5.99
N HIS A 111 8.61 24.04 -6.52
CA HIS A 111 7.79 23.77 -7.69
C HIS A 111 6.47 23.07 -7.35
N ALA A 112 6.21 22.82 -6.07
CA ALA A 112 5.00 22.15 -5.62
C ALA A 112 3.79 23.09 -5.75
N GLU A 113 2.65 22.53 -6.17
CA GLU A 113 1.36 23.25 -6.16
C GLU A 113 0.91 23.58 -4.75
N ALA A 114 1.18 22.66 -3.81
CA ALA A 114 0.90 22.83 -2.40
C ALA A 114 1.85 21.95 -1.55
N LEU A 115 1.94 22.27 -0.26
CA LEU A 115 2.61 21.42 0.73
C LEU A 115 1.54 20.77 1.60
N LEU A 116 1.50 19.45 1.57
CA LEU A 116 0.55 18.65 2.33
C LEU A 116 1.19 18.07 3.59
N GLU A 117 0.51 18.19 4.71
CA GLU A 117 0.94 17.56 5.96
C GLU A 117 0.61 16.08 5.97
N THR A 118 1.59 15.25 6.33
CA THR A 118 1.47 13.80 6.42
C THR A 118 2.50 13.21 7.37
N ASP A 119 2.20 12.07 7.94
CA ASP A 119 3.10 11.21 8.72
C ASP A 119 3.77 10.11 7.86
N VAL A 120 3.46 10.07 6.55
CA VAL A 120 4.07 9.10 5.62
C VAL A 120 5.59 9.29 5.58
N PRO A 121 6.40 8.24 5.85
CA PRO A 121 7.85 8.33 5.86
C PRO A 121 8.45 8.39 4.45
N GLY A 122 9.74 8.73 4.36
CA GLY A 122 10.54 8.75 3.13
C GLY A 122 10.88 10.14 2.65
N LYS A 123 12.16 10.42 2.44
CA LYS A 123 12.66 11.75 2.05
C LYS A 123 12.17 12.19 0.68
N ARG A 124 11.95 11.24 -0.23
CA ARG A 124 11.48 11.48 -1.60
C ARG A 124 9.97 11.33 -1.77
N THR A 125 9.22 11.09 -0.67
CA THR A 125 7.76 11.01 -0.73
C THR A 125 7.17 12.28 -1.30
N PHE A 126 6.24 12.14 -2.23
CA PHE A 126 5.47 13.20 -2.84
C PHE A 126 3.99 12.84 -2.89
N ALA A 127 3.14 13.80 -3.19
CA ALA A 127 1.73 13.59 -3.42
C ALA A 127 1.38 13.98 -4.87
N VAL A 128 0.39 13.31 -5.44
CA VAL A 128 -0.22 13.66 -6.73
C VAL A 128 -1.73 13.49 -6.65
N GLN A 129 -2.44 14.22 -7.51
CA GLN A 129 -3.88 14.07 -7.65
C GLN A 129 -4.20 13.00 -8.69
N VAL A 130 -5.13 12.09 -8.37
CA VAL A 130 -5.63 11.09 -9.32
C VAL A 130 -6.35 11.80 -10.46
N ARG A 131 -6.01 11.47 -11.72
CA ARG A 131 -6.45 12.24 -12.89
C ARG A 131 -7.47 11.53 -13.78
N ASP A 132 -7.67 10.23 -13.60
CA ASP A 132 -8.58 9.44 -14.42
C ASP A 132 -9.38 8.41 -13.60
N ASP A 133 -10.30 7.73 -14.26
CA ASP A 133 -11.17 6.75 -13.64
C ASP A 133 -10.65 5.30 -13.75
N SER A 134 -9.42 5.09 -14.25
CA SER A 134 -8.87 3.75 -14.50
C SER A 134 -8.71 2.91 -13.23
N MET A 135 -8.61 3.56 -12.09
CA MET A 135 -8.44 2.91 -10.79
C MET A 135 -9.71 2.95 -9.92
N GLN A 136 -10.85 3.31 -10.51
CA GLN A 136 -12.12 3.18 -9.82
C GLN A 136 -12.49 1.71 -9.59
N PRO A 137 -13.20 1.40 -8.46
CA PRO A 137 -13.82 2.34 -7.52
C PRO A 137 -12.90 2.83 -6.39
N LEU A 138 -11.68 2.31 -6.28
CA LEU A 138 -10.82 2.59 -5.14
C LEU A 138 -10.24 3.99 -5.15
N PHE A 139 -9.70 4.41 -6.30
CA PHE A 139 -9.15 5.75 -6.50
C PHE A 139 -10.04 6.50 -7.47
N SER A 140 -10.61 7.61 -7.00
CA SER A 140 -11.44 8.49 -7.82
C SER A 140 -10.66 9.70 -8.30
N GLU A 141 -11.04 10.23 -9.45
CA GLU A 141 -10.47 11.47 -9.99
C GLU A 141 -10.56 12.59 -8.95
N GLY A 142 -9.48 13.33 -8.80
CA GLY A 142 -9.36 14.43 -7.84
C GLY A 142 -8.88 14.02 -6.45
N GLU A 143 -8.89 12.75 -6.08
CA GLU A 143 -8.31 12.28 -4.83
C GLU A 143 -6.79 12.40 -4.82
N ILE A 144 -6.20 12.56 -3.63
CA ILE A 144 -4.77 12.74 -3.48
C ILE A 144 -4.15 11.43 -3.01
N ILE A 145 -3.11 10.97 -3.73
CA ILE A 145 -2.30 9.82 -3.33
C ILE A 145 -0.90 10.27 -2.92
N PHE A 146 -0.35 9.61 -1.90
CA PHE A 146 1.03 9.78 -1.44
C PHE A 146 1.87 8.62 -1.98
N VAL A 147 2.96 8.96 -2.64
CA VAL A 147 3.84 8.02 -3.35
C VAL A 147 5.22 8.06 -2.74
N ASN A 148 5.77 6.89 -2.43
CA ASN A 148 7.13 6.77 -1.90
C ASN A 148 8.02 6.01 -2.90
N PRO A 149 8.98 6.69 -3.56
CA PRO A 149 9.92 6.07 -4.50
C PRO A 149 10.98 5.17 -3.85
N ASP A 150 11.18 5.31 -2.53
CA ASP A 150 12.24 4.58 -1.80
C ASP A 150 11.81 3.16 -1.42
N LEU A 151 10.52 2.83 -1.59
CA LEU A 151 9.99 1.53 -1.23
C LEU A 151 9.92 0.61 -2.46
N PRO A 152 10.28 -0.67 -2.30
CA PRO A 152 10.12 -1.65 -3.37
C PRO A 152 8.65 -1.83 -3.73
N SER A 153 8.39 -2.12 -4.99
CA SER A 153 7.06 -2.42 -5.51
C SER A 153 6.90 -3.93 -5.65
N GLU A 154 5.86 -4.46 -5.03
CA GLU A 154 5.55 -5.90 -5.01
C GLU A 154 4.17 -6.17 -5.63
N PRO A 155 3.92 -7.38 -6.16
CA PRO A 155 2.61 -7.75 -6.65
C PRO A 155 1.50 -7.54 -5.61
N GLY A 156 0.38 -6.99 -6.05
CA GLY A 156 -0.75 -6.58 -5.20
C GLY A 156 -0.73 -5.12 -4.79
N GLN A 157 0.40 -4.43 -4.89
CA GLN A 157 0.55 -3.03 -4.51
C GLN A 157 0.16 -2.07 -5.64
N TYR A 158 -0.18 -0.84 -5.25
CA TYR A 158 -0.46 0.24 -6.20
C TYR A 158 0.80 1.04 -6.45
N VAL A 159 1.08 1.29 -7.72
CA VAL A 159 2.31 1.91 -8.18
C VAL A 159 2.02 3.05 -9.15
N VAL A 160 2.89 4.03 -9.12
CA VAL A 160 2.96 5.05 -10.16
C VAL A 160 4.14 4.69 -11.06
N VAL A 161 3.85 4.53 -12.34
CA VAL A 161 4.82 4.09 -13.35
C VAL A 161 4.82 5.04 -14.53
N GLU A 162 5.90 5.03 -15.28
CA GLU A 162 6.00 5.72 -16.56
C GLU A 162 5.03 5.14 -17.59
N SER A 163 4.44 5.98 -18.42
CA SER A 163 3.57 5.56 -19.52
C SER A 163 4.40 5.39 -20.78
N GLU A 164 4.30 4.23 -21.44
CA GLU A 164 5.02 3.95 -22.69
C GLU A 164 4.38 4.57 -23.93
N ASP A 165 3.14 5.06 -23.83
CA ASP A 165 2.39 5.58 -24.97
C ASP A 165 2.77 7.02 -25.36
N GLY A 166 3.87 7.55 -24.81
CA GLY A 166 4.41 8.86 -25.17
C GLY A 166 3.49 10.03 -24.84
N ARG A 167 2.50 9.83 -23.97
CA ARG A 167 1.64 10.93 -23.53
C ARG A 167 2.45 11.98 -22.81
N PRO A 168 2.21 13.27 -23.08
CA PRO A 168 2.98 14.35 -22.44
C PRO A 168 2.86 14.40 -20.92
N GLU A 169 2.02 13.60 -20.36
CA GLU A 169 1.73 13.50 -18.92
C GLU A 169 2.39 12.30 -18.24
N GLY A 170 3.11 11.49 -18.99
CA GLY A 170 4.19 10.58 -18.64
C GLY A 170 3.97 9.51 -17.57
N ALA A 171 2.80 9.38 -16.89
CA ALA A 171 2.65 8.40 -15.82
C ALA A 171 1.28 7.76 -15.73
N LEU A 172 1.24 6.58 -15.13
CA LEU A 172 0.03 5.79 -14.86
C LEU A 172 -0.02 5.37 -13.40
N LEU A 173 -1.21 5.40 -12.80
CA LEU A 173 -1.50 4.73 -11.54
C LEU A 173 -2.11 3.36 -11.86
N ARG A 174 -1.50 2.27 -11.34
CA ARG A 174 -1.94 0.88 -11.60
C ARG A 174 -1.71 0.00 -10.38
N GLN A 175 -2.36 -1.15 -10.35
CA GLN A 175 -1.99 -2.23 -9.43
C GLN A 175 -0.95 -3.13 -10.11
N LEU A 176 0.16 -3.38 -9.45
CA LEU A 176 1.14 -4.37 -9.92
C LEU A 176 0.59 -5.77 -9.65
N LYS A 177 0.55 -6.61 -10.67
CA LYS A 177 0.14 -8.03 -10.56
C LYS A 177 1.19 -8.93 -11.13
N ASP A 178 1.30 -10.13 -10.58
CA ASP A 178 2.01 -11.25 -11.18
C ASP A 178 0.98 -12.28 -11.69
N ILE A 179 1.09 -12.63 -12.95
CA ILE A 179 0.25 -13.64 -13.60
C ILE A 179 1.18 -14.64 -14.28
N GLY A 180 1.39 -15.79 -13.63
CA GLY A 180 2.22 -16.85 -14.18
C GLY A 180 3.71 -16.50 -14.29
N GLY A 181 4.24 -15.66 -13.40
CA GLY A 181 5.63 -15.20 -13.41
C GLY A 181 5.90 -14.00 -14.31
N GLN A 182 4.86 -13.43 -14.91
CA GLN A 182 4.94 -12.18 -15.65
C GLN A 182 4.23 -11.05 -14.90
N ALA A 183 4.90 -9.90 -14.79
CA ALA A 183 4.34 -8.72 -14.14
C ALA A 183 3.44 -7.93 -15.10
N PHE A 184 2.31 -7.46 -14.58
CA PHE A 184 1.32 -6.64 -15.29
C PHE A 184 0.94 -5.41 -14.46
N LEU A 185 0.63 -4.34 -15.16
CA LEU A 185 0.03 -3.11 -14.66
C LEU A 185 -1.49 -3.20 -14.83
N HIS A 186 -2.20 -3.52 -13.76
CA HIS A 186 -3.63 -3.81 -13.76
C HIS A 186 -4.46 -2.58 -13.37
N PRO A 187 -5.38 -2.11 -14.22
CA PRO A 187 -6.39 -1.14 -13.84
C PRO A 187 -7.48 -1.80 -13.01
N LEU A 188 -8.07 -1.12 -12.04
CA LEU A 188 -9.23 -1.64 -11.30
C LEU A 188 -10.54 -1.50 -12.09
N ASN A 189 -10.61 -0.48 -12.93
CA ASN A 189 -11.74 -0.27 -13.82
C ASN A 189 -11.61 -1.16 -15.06
N ARG A 190 -12.53 -2.10 -15.22
CA ARG A 190 -12.56 -3.09 -16.30
C ARG A 190 -12.71 -2.52 -17.73
N ARG A 191 -12.89 -1.21 -17.86
CA ARG A 191 -12.89 -0.53 -19.16
C ARG A 191 -11.49 -0.38 -19.76
N TYR A 192 -10.47 -0.56 -18.92
CA TYR A 192 -9.06 -0.45 -19.28
C TYR A 192 -8.44 -1.84 -19.31
N GLU A 193 -7.41 -2.02 -20.13
CA GLU A 193 -6.71 -3.29 -20.28
C GLU A 193 -5.48 -3.40 -19.39
N ASP A 194 -5.09 -4.64 -19.07
CA ASP A 194 -3.84 -4.96 -18.40
C ASP A 194 -2.68 -4.66 -19.37
N LEU A 195 -1.66 -3.98 -18.87
CA LEU A 195 -0.44 -3.69 -19.62
C LEU A 195 0.70 -4.55 -19.07
N PRO A 196 1.44 -5.28 -19.91
CA PRO A 196 2.62 -6.01 -19.44
C PRO A 196 3.67 -5.02 -18.97
N VAL A 197 4.37 -5.36 -17.86
CA VAL A 197 5.54 -4.59 -17.43
C VAL A 197 6.68 -4.90 -18.37
N THR A 198 7.29 -3.88 -18.96
CA THR A 198 8.45 -4.01 -19.84
C THR A 198 9.76 -3.92 -19.05
N LYS A 199 10.88 -4.30 -19.67
CA LYS A 199 12.20 -4.27 -19.03
C LYS A 199 12.66 -2.87 -18.67
N ASP A 200 12.25 -1.88 -19.46
CA ASP A 200 12.64 -0.49 -19.31
C ASP A 200 11.56 0.34 -18.59
N GLN A 201 10.54 -0.33 -18.03
CA GLN A 201 9.44 0.32 -17.34
C GLN A 201 9.94 1.13 -16.14
N GLY A 202 9.78 2.43 -16.19
CA GLY A 202 10.07 3.34 -15.10
C GLY A 202 9.05 3.19 -13.97
N PHE A 203 9.51 2.81 -12.77
CA PHE A 203 8.70 2.82 -11.55
C PHE A 203 8.99 4.10 -10.77
N TRP A 204 7.98 4.96 -10.63
CA TRP A 204 8.13 6.25 -9.96
C TRP A 204 7.84 6.15 -8.46
N GLY A 205 7.22 5.07 -8.02
CA GLY A 205 7.07 4.76 -6.60
C GLY A 205 5.80 4.00 -6.26
N ARG A 206 5.77 3.56 -5.01
CA ARG A 206 4.64 2.84 -4.44
C ARG A 206 3.67 3.82 -3.77
N VAL A 207 2.37 3.65 -4.02
CA VAL A 207 1.33 4.37 -3.28
C VAL A 207 1.28 3.83 -1.85
N VAL A 208 1.40 4.71 -0.88
CA VAL A 208 1.46 4.38 0.54
C VAL A 208 0.29 4.93 1.34
N ARG A 209 -0.43 5.90 0.76
CA ARG A 209 -1.63 6.50 1.37
C ARG A 209 -2.49 7.18 0.30
N MET A 210 -3.78 7.27 0.58
CA MET A 210 -4.73 8.08 -0.16
C MET A 210 -5.44 9.05 0.79
N ARG A 211 -5.80 10.23 0.29
CA ARG A 211 -6.69 11.19 0.96
C ARG A 211 -7.88 11.44 0.04
N LYS A 212 -9.07 11.11 0.53
CA LYS A 212 -10.32 11.44 -0.17
C LYS A 212 -10.59 12.93 -0.03
N ASN A 213 -11.05 13.55 -1.11
CA ASN A 213 -11.65 14.87 -1.03
C ASN A 213 -13.07 14.71 -0.48
N LEU A 214 -13.37 15.40 0.61
CA LEU A 214 -14.70 15.48 1.21
C LEU A 214 -15.61 16.37 0.36
#